data_d9701d043330c2891255896859b08abe
#
_entry.id   d9701d043330c2891255896859b08abe
#
_cell.length_a   1.000
_cell.length_b   1.000
_cell.length_c   1.000
_cell.angle_alpha   90.00
_cell.angle_beta   90.00
_cell.angle_gamma   90.00
#
_symmetry.space_group_name_H-M   'P 1'
#
loop_
_entity.id
_entity.type
_entity.pdbx_description
1 polymer ?
#
loop_
_entity_poly.entity_id
_entity_poly.type
_entity_poly.pdbx_seq_one_letter_code
_entity_poly.pdbx_strand_id
1 'polypeptide(L)'
;MNGIVSLLGKILTNILTALYEPFGFSLLLSFFTMFFYLYAYEPSAAGKGWKNAIVTWYQKFKESVFFRKLFLLAFVTSIILFRTLLNRNLWLNPLSDVMGGWGIWETKNGEQVLTTECIENVIMMVPFSAVVAWTFEEKIGNGWKKILWQ
;
A
#
# COMPACT_ATOMS: atom_id res chain seq x y z
N MET A 1 -20.05 8.50 -26.52
CA MET A 1 -20.28 8.81 -25.10
C MET A 1 -20.34 7.58 -24.22
N ASN A 2 -20.91 6.45 -24.69
CA ASN A 2 -21.03 5.22 -23.91
C ASN A 2 -19.69 4.52 -23.59
N GLY A 3 -18.65 4.64 -24.45
CA GLY A 3 -17.34 4.01 -24.23
C GLY A 3 -16.55 4.58 -23.05
N ILE A 4 -16.57 5.89 -22.86
CA ILE A 4 -15.84 6.55 -21.77
C ILE A 4 -16.49 6.21 -20.42
N VAL A 5 -17.81 6.23 -20.34
CA VAL A 5 -18.55 5.87 -19.12
C VAL A 5 -18.30 4.41 -18.74
N SER A 6 -18.28 3.51 -19.72
CA SER A 6 -17.95 2.09 -19.51
C SER A 6 -16.52 1.89 -19.03
N LEU A 7 -15.56 2.62 -19.60
CA LEU A 7 -14.15 2.60 -19.17
C LEU A 7 -13.97 3.09 -17.74
N LEU A 8 -14.57 4.25 -17.41
CA LEU A 8 -14.53 4.78 -16.04
C LEU A 8 -15.19 3.84 -15.04
N GLY A 9 -16.32 3.22 -15.40
CA GLY A 9 -16.97 2.22 -14.57
C GLY A 9 -16.07 1.00 -14.31
N LYS A 10 -15.37 0.51 -15.34
CA LYS A 10 -14.43 -0.61 -15.21
C LYS A 10 -13.25 -0.25 -14.29
N ILE A 11 -12.64 0.91 -14.49
CA ILE A 11 -11.54 1.40 -13.65
C ILE A 11 -12.00 1.51 -12.19
N LEU A 12 -13.16 2.12 -11.94
CA LEU A 12 -13.68 2.28 -10.58
C LEU A 12 -13.97 0.93 -9.92
N THR A 13 -14.59 -0.01 -10.63
CA THR A 13 -14.85 -1.36 -10.11
C THR A 13 -13.55 -2.07 -9.77
N ASN A 14 -12.55 -2.02 -10.64
CA ASN A 14 -11.26 -2.65 -10.41
C ASN A 14 -10.53 -2.05 -9.19
N ILE A 15 -10.58 -0.73 -9.02
CA ILE A 15 -10.00 -0.06 -7.83
C ILE A 15 -10.72 -0.51 -6.56
N LEU A 16 -12.05 -0.54 -6.56
CA LEU A 16 -12.82 -0.98 -5.39
C LEU A 16 -12.54 -2.44 -5.03
N THR A 17 -12.49 -3.32 -6.03
CA THR A 17 -12.12 -4.73 -5.83
C THR A 17 -10.69 -4.85 -5.30
N ALA A 18 -9.76 -4.08 -5.86
CA ALA A 18 -8.37 -4.05 -5.44
C ALA A 18 -8.16 -3.62 -3.99
N LEU A 19 -9.05 -2.79 -3.47
CA LEU A 19 -9.04 -2.38 -2.06
C LEU A 19 -9.77 -3.36 -1.15
N TYR A 20 -10.89 -3.92 -1.63
CA TYR A 20 -11.74 -4.79 -0.81
C TYR A 20 -11.10 -6.15 -0.54
N GLU A 21 -10.53 -6.81 -1.56
CA GLU A 21 -9.92 -8.13 -1.42
C GLU A 21 -8.81 -8.18 -0.35
N PRO A 22 -7.79 -7.28 -0.35
CA PRO A 22 -6.71 -7.31 0.62
C PRO A 22 -7.06 -6.66 1.95
N PHE A 23 -8.21 -6.01 2.09
CA PHE A 23 -8.53 -5.15 3.24
C PHE A 23 -8.37 -5.86 4.58
N GLY A 24 -9.02 -7.01 4.75
CA GLY A 24 -8.97 -7.77 6.00
C GLY A 24 -7.56 -8.26 6.33
N PHE A 25 -6.85 -8.79 5.33
CA PHE A 25 -5.48 -9.23 5.47
C PHE A 25 -4.54 -8.06 5.84
N SER A 26 -4.67 -6.94 5.13
CA SER A 26 -3.83 -5.76 5.34
C SER A 26 -4.07 -5.12 6.71
N LEU A 27 -5.32 -5.10 7.17
CA LEU A 27 -5.66 -4.63 8.49
C LEU A 27 -5.01 -5.51 9.57
N LEU A 28 -5.14 -6.82 9.47
CA LEU A 28 -4.54 -7.77 10.39
C LEU A 28 -3.02 -7.65 10.41
N LEU A 29 -2.38 -7.63 9.23
CA LEU A 29 -0.93 -7.50 9.11
C LEU A 29 -0.43 -6.17 9.71
N SER A 30 -1.19 -5.08 9.54
CA SER A 30 -0.84 -3.78 10.15
C SER A 30 -0.90 -3.82 11.67
N PHE A 31 -1.89 -4.47 12.24
CA PHE A 31 -1.95 -4.70 13.69
C PHE A 31 -0.72 -5.47 14.19
N PHE A 32 -0.36 -6.57 13.54
CA PHE A 32 0.83 -7.35 13.90
C PHE A 32 2.11 -6.52 13.76
N THR A 33 2.27 -5.80 12.66
CA THR A 33 3.43 -4.93 12.44
C THR A 33 3.59 -3.90 13.56
N MET A 34 2.50 -3.31 14.03
CA MET A 34 2.54 -2.33 15.11
C MET A 34 2.82 -2.96 16.48
N PHE A 35 2.41 -4.21 16.72
CA PHE A 35 2.85 -4.95 17.90
C PHE A 35 4.35 -5.22 17.86
N PHE A 36 4.90 -5.66 16.73
CA PHE A 36 6.34 -5.82 16.55
C PHE A 36 7.09 -4.51 16.77
N TYR A 37 6.56 -3.41 16.25
CA TYR A 37 7.13 -2.08 16.47
C TYR A 37 7.21 -1.74 17.97
N LEU A 38 6.14 -1.95 18.73
CA LEU A 38 6.12 -1.71 20.17
C LEU A 38 7.16 -2.56 20.90
N TYR A 39 7.25 -3.86 20.59
CA TYR A 39 8.22 -4.74 21.22
C TYR A 39 9.67 -4.42 20.85
N ALA A 40 9.93 -4.01 19.63
CA ALA A 40 11.29 -3.74 19.14
C ALA A 40 11.83 -2.38 19.59
N TYR A 41 10.99 -1.33 19.55
CA TYR A 41 11.43 0.04 19.76
C TYR A 41 10.98 0.63 21.11
N GLU A 42 9.91 0.10 21.72
CA GLU A 42 9.39 0.57 23.01
C GLU A 42 9.08 -0.61 23.95
N PRO A 43 10.06 -1.46 24.27
CA PRO A 43 9.83 -2.67 25.07
C PRO A 43 9.32 -2.35 26.49
N SER A 44 9.66 -1.21 27.06
CA SER A 44 9.15 -0.74 28.36
C SER A 44 7.67 -0.40 28.32
N ALA A 45 7.15 0.05 27.17
CA ALA A 45 5.74 0.37 27.01
C ALA A 45 4.87 -0.87 26.76
N ALA A 46 5.43 -1.94 26.17
CA ALA A 46 4.68 -3.15 25.86
C ALA A 46 4.20 -3.92 27.12
N GLY A 47 4.84 -3.66 28.29
CA GLY A 47 4.45 -4.28 29.56
C GLY A 47 4.63 -5.81 29.58
N LYS A 48 4.32 -6.43 30.73
CA LYS A 48 4.31 -7.90 30.84
C LYS A 48 2.91 -8.43 30.58
N GLY A 49 2.77 -9.22 29.53
CA GLY A 49 1.54 -9.93 29.18
C GLY A 49 0.73 -9.28 28.06
N TRP A 50 0.02 -10.14 27.34
CA TRP A 50 -0.68 -9.75 26.10
C TRP A 50 -1.83 -8.76 26.30
N LYS A 51 -2.50 -8.80 27.46
CA LYS A 51 -3.56 -7.83 27.80
C LYS A 51 -2.98 -6.42 27.90
N ASN A 52 -1.83 -6.27 28.58
CA ASN A 52 -1.15 -4.98 28.68
C ASN A 52 -0.66 -4.49 27.31
N ALA A 53 -0.19 -5.40 26.47
CA ALA A 53 0.22 -5.05 25.11
C ALA A 53 -0.94 -4.46 24.28
N ILE A 54 -2.15 -5.03 24.37
CA ILE A 54 -3.33 -4.50 23.67
C ILE A 54 -3.72 -3.12 24.22
N VAL A 55 -3.73 -2.97 25.55
CA VAL A 55 -4.06 -1.68 26.18
C VAL A 55 -3.05 -0.61 25.77
N THR A 56 -1.76 -0.94 25.83
CA THR A 56 -0.68 -0.04 25.39
C THR A 56 -0.79 0.33 23.92
N TRP A 57 -1.08 -0.66 23.06
CA TRP A 57 -1.32 -0.43 21.64
C TRP A 57 -2.44 0.59 21.43
N TYR A 58 -3.58 0.41 22.12
CA TYR A 58 -4.72 1.31 22.02
C TYR A 58 -4.39 2.73 22.53
N GLN A 59 -3.70 2.84 23.66
CA GLN A 59 -3.26 4.11 24.21
C GLN A 59 -2.31 4.83 23.25
N LYS A 60 -1.30 4.14 22.72
CA LYS A 60 -0.37 4.69 21.73
C LYS A 60 -1.07 5.12 20.45
N PHE A 61 -2.03 4.35 19.97
CA PHE A 61 -2.82 4.71 18.80
C PHE A 61 -3.65 5.99 19.04
N LYS A 62 -4.17 6.18 20.25
CA LYS A 62 -4.93 7.38 20.63
C LYS A 62 -4.03 8.61 20.83
N GLU A 63 -2.89 8.46 21.46
CA GLU A 63 -2.03 9.56 21.89
C GLU A 63 -1.00 9.98 20.84
N SER A 64 -0.40 9.02 20.12
CA SER A 64 0.70 9.28 19.20
C SER A 64 0.23 9.44 17.76
N VAL A 65 0.40 10.64 17.21
CA VAL A 65 0.17 10.92 15.78
C VAL A 65 1.11 10.10 14.91
N PHE A 66 2.38 9.98 15.31
CA PHE A 66 3.37 9.18 14.57
C PHE A 66 2.98 7.70 14.52
N PHE A 67 2.48 7.14 15.60
CA PHE A 67 2.02 5.75 15.65
C PHE A 67 0.86 5.49 14.68
N ARG A 68 -0.09 6.45 14.56
CA ARG A 68 -1.19 6.38 13.58
C ARG A 68 -0.69 6.49 12.14
N LYS A 69 0.26 7.40 11.87
CA LYS A 69 0.90 7.52 10.55
C LYS A 69 1.59 6.20 10.16
N LEU A 70 2.32 5.60 11.10
CA LEU A 70 3.02 4.34 10.88
C LEU A 70 2.06 3.16 10.67
N PHE A 71 0.94 3.10 11.42
CA PHE A 71 -0.12 2.13 11.20
C PHE A 71 -0.71 2.23 9.79
N LEU A 72 -1.03 3.46 9.35
CA LEU A 72 -1.56 3.71 8.02
C LEU A 72 -0.54 3.34 6.93
N LEU A 73 0.75 3.64 7.16
CA LEU A 73 1.83 3.25 6.27
C LEU A 73 1.93 1.72 6.15
N ALA A 74 1.89 1.01 7.28
CA ALA A 74 1.89 -0.45 7.29
C ALA A 74 0.66 -1.01 6.55
N PHE A 75 -0.50 -0.40 6.72
CA PHE A 75 -1.74 -0.81 6.05
C PHE A 75 -1.65 -0.66 4.53
N VAL A 76 -1.25 0.51 4.04
CA VAL A 76 -1.14 0.75 2.59
C VAL A 76 -0.03 -0.11 1.97
N THR A 77 1.10 -0.27 2.67
CA THR A 77 2.17 -1.18 2.25
C THR A 77 1.67 -2.63 2.13
N SER A 78 0.86 -3.07 3.10
CA SER A 78 0.30 -4.43 3.09
C SER A 78 -0.67 -4.66 1.93
N ILE A 79 -1.47 -3.65 1.55
CA ILE A 79 -2.32 -3.71 0.36
C ILE A 79 -1.46 -3.92 -0.90
N ILE A 80 -0.40 -3.14 -1.05
CA ILE A 80 0.51 -3.26 -2.21
C ILE A 80 1.19 -4.62 -2.23
N LEU A 81 1.70 -5.09 -1.08
CA LEU A 81 2.32 -6.42 -0.97
C LEU A 81 1.32 -7.53 -1.33
N PHE A 82 0.08 -7.45 -0.86
CA PHE A 82 -0.94 -8.43 -1.21
C PHE A 82 -1.15 -8.48 -2.73
N ARG A 83 -1.33 -7.31 -3.36
CA ARG A 83 -1.56 -7.21 -4.81
C ARG A 83 -0.35 -7.67 -5.63
N THR A 84 0.85 -7.34 -5.20
CA THR A 84 2.08 -7.64 -5.95
C THR A 84 2.59 -9.06 -5.75
N LEU A 85 2.42 -9.63 -4.56
CA LEU A 85 2.99 -10.93 -4.21
C LEU A 85 1.94 -12.06 -4.14
N LEU A 86 0.79 -11.80 -3.51
CA LEU A 86 -0.18 -12.87 -3.23
C LEU A 86 -1.24 -13.02 -4.33
N ASN A 87 -1.60 -11.95 -5.00
CA ASN A 87 -2.61 -11.98 -6.06
C ASN A 87 -2.02 -12.14 -7.47
N ARG A 88 -0.73 -12.38 -7.58
CA ARG A 88 -0.12 -12.77 -8.86
C ARG A 88 -0.19 -14.28 -9.02
N ASN A 89 -0.74 -14.72 -10.14
CA ASN A 89 -0.45 -16.06 -10.63
C ASN A 89 1.07 -16.13 -10.86
N LEU A 90 1.75 -16.93 -10.04
CA LEU A 90 3.18 -17.18 -10.20
C LEU A 90 3.38 -18.02 -11.47
N TRP A 91 3.42 -17.36 -12.61
CA TRP A 91 3.80 -18.00 -13.87
C TRP A 91 5.29 -18.29 -13.84
N LEU A 92 5.68 -19.41 -14.43
CA LEU A 92 7.06 -19.89 -14.53
C LEU A 92 8.01 -18.92 -15.28
N ASN A 93 7.48 -17.85 -15.87
CA ASN A 93 8.27 -16.85 -16.57
C ASN A 93 7.87 -15.40 -16.16
N PRO A 94 8.31 -14.94 -14.97
CA PRO A 94 7.94 -13.64 -14.44
C PRO A 94 8.48 -12.44 -15.26
N LEU A 95 9.48 -12.67 -16.13
CA LEU A 95 10.10 -11.62 -16.94
C LEU A 95 9.34 -11.34 -18.24
N SER A 96 8.58 -12.29 -18.78
CA SER A 96 7.81 -12.07 -20.01
C SER A 96 6.69 -11.04 -19.82
N ASP A 97 6.03 -11.06 -18.66
CA ASP A 97 4.94 -10.14 -18.36
C ASP A 97 5.46 -8.76 -17.95
N VAL A 98 6.64 -8.68 -17.32
CA VAL A 98 7.27 -7.41 -16.95
C VAL A 98 7.78 -6.67 -18.18
N MET A 99 8.32 -7.37 -19.18
CA MET A 99 8.89 -6.75 -20.38
C MET A 99 7.88 -6.56 -21.52
N GLY A 100 6.79 -7.36 -21.55
CA GLY A 100 5.77 -7.31 -22.61
C GLY A 100 4.55 -6.43 -22.30
N GLY A 101 4.32 -6.06 -21.04
CA GLY A 101 3.08 -5.42 -20.58
C GLY A 101 3.16 -3.94 -20.25
N TRP A 102 4.16 -3.20 -20.73
CA TRP A 102 4.31 -1.75 -20.47
C TRP A 102 3.41 -0.86 -21.34
N GLY A 103 2.52 -1.46 -22.12
CA GLY A 103 1.59 -0.75 -23.00
C GLY A 103 0.20 -0.57 -22.39
N ILE A 104 -0.49 0.46 -22.85
CA ILE A 104 -1.93 0.66 -22.63
C ILE A 104 -2.74 -0.34 -23.48
N TRP A 105 -2.09 -1.02 -24.42
CA TRP A 105 -2.67 -1.96 -25.36
C TRP A 105 -2.05 -3.34 -25.20
N GLU A 106 -2.90 -4.34 -24.99
CA GLU A 106 -2.53 -5.75 -24.97
C GLU A 106 -3.20 -6.48 -26.13
N THR A 107 -2.48 -7.37 -26.79
CA THR A 107 -3.06 -8.19 -27.84
C THR A 107 -3.61 -9.48 -27.24
N LYS A 108 -4.94 -9.56 -27.13
CA LYS A 108 -5.65 -10.77 -26.65
C LYS A 108 -6.40 -11.40 -27.83
N ASN A 109 -6.09 -12.65 -28.14
CA ASN A 109 -6.72 -13.39 -29.24
C ASN A 109 -6.63 -12.72 -30.64
N GLY A 110 -5.56 -11.94 -30.88
CA GLY A 110 -5.35 -11.21 -32.13
C GLY A 110 -6.03 -9.83 -32.20
N GLU A 111 -6.77 -9.43 -31.17
CA GLU A 111 -7.36 -8.10 -31.04
C GLU A 111 -6.59 -7.25 -30.02
N GLN A 112 -6.41 -5.97 -30.34
CA GLN A 112 -5.82 -5.02 -29.39
C GLN A 112 -6.87 -4.59 -28.39
N VAL A 113 -6.66 -4.96 -27.13
CA VAL A 113 -7.54 -4.59 -26.01
C VAL A 113 -6.84 -3.57 -25.12
N LEU A 114 -7.56 -2.55 -24.72
CA LEU A 114 -7.06 -1.55 -23.76
C LEU A 114 -6.91 -2.18 -22.37
N THR A 115 -5.70 -2.16 -21.80
CA THR A 115 -5.46 -2.61 -20.44
C THR A 115 -5.52 -1.42 -19.48
N THR A 116 -6.10 -1.64 -18.29
CA THR A 116 -6.17 -0.62 -17.24
C THR A 116 -5.12 -0.82 -16.15
N GLU A 117 -4.32 -1.89 -16.25
CA GLU A 117 -3.38 -2.33 -15.20
C GLU A 117 -2.32 -1.26 -14.87
N CYS A 118 -1.76 -0.60 -15.88
CA CYS A 118 -0.78 0.46 -15.66
C CYS A 118 -1.39 1.64 -14.89
N ILE A 119 -2.62 2.02 -15.24
CA ILE A 119 -3.35 3.12 -14.59
C ILE A 119 -3.69 2.75 -13.14
N GLU A 120 -4.15 1.52 -12.91
CA GLU A 120 -4.48 1.00 -11.58
C GLU A 120 -3.25 0.98 -10.66
N ASN A 121 -2.10 0.55 -11.18
CA ASN A 121 -0.83 0.56 -10.43
C ASN A 121 -0.41 1.99 -10.05
N VAL A 122 -0.51 2.95 -10.97
CA VAL A 122 -0.21 4.37 -10.66
C VAL A 122 -1.17 4.90 -9.59
N ILE A 123 -2.47 4.63 -9.71
CA ILE A 123 -3.48 5.07 -8.73
C ILE A 123 -3.23 4.47 -7.35
N MET A 124 -2.79 3.20 -7.25
CA MET A 124 -2.44 2.58 -5.97
C MET A 124 -1.17 3.18 -5.34
N MET A 125 -0.20 3.62 -6.16
CA MET A 125 1.03 4.22 -5.65
C MET A 125 0.83 5.65 -5.12
N VAL A 126 -0.21 6.37 -5.55
CA VAL A 126 -0.50 7.73 -5.07
C VAL A 126 -0.77 7.77 -3.56
N PRO A 127 -1.71 7.00 -2.99
CA PRO A 127 -1.93 7.01 -1.54
C PRO A 127 -0.70 6.51 -0.76
N PHE A 128 0.04 5.55 -1.28
CA PHE A 128 1.28 5.09 -0.67
C PHE A 128 2.31 6.21 -0.57
N SER A 129 2.59 6.89 -1.68
CA SER A 129 3.54 7.99 -1.73
C SER A 129 3.13 9.14 -0.81
N ALA A 130 1.84 9.47 -0.76
CA ALA A 130 1.30 10.48 0.12
C ALA A 130 1.50 10.13 1.61
N VAL A 131 1.22 8.88 1.99
CA VAL A 131 1.41 8.41 3.37
C VAL A 131 2.88 8.36 3.76
N VAL A 132 3.78 7.93 2.86
CA VAL A 132 5.24 7.98 3.07
C VAL A 132 5.69 9.40 3.31
N ALA A 133 5.32 10.33 2.42
CA ALA A 133 5.68 11.73 2.55
C ALA A 133 5.17 12.34 3.88
N TRP A 134 3.93 12.04 4.24
CA TRP A 134 3.33 12.52 5.49
C TRP A 134 3.98 11.90 6.75
N THR A 135 4.35 10.62 6.70
CA THR A 135 4.98 9.93 7.84
C THR A 135 6.39 10.45 8.11
N PHE A 136 7.13 10.77 7.05
CA PHE A 136 8.52 11.20 7.12
C PHE A 136 8.72 12.67 6.75
N GLU A 137 7.69 13.51 6.87
CA GLU A 137 7.73 14.93 6.48
C GLU A 137 8.92 15.70 7.05
N GLU A 138 9.26 15.47 8.33
CA GLU A 138 10.39 16.12 8.98
C GLU A 138 11.74 15.72 8.39
N LYS A 139 11.89 14.44 8.05
CA LYS A 139 13.11 13.91 7.44
C LYS A 139 13.25 14.33 5.98
N ILE A 140 12.16 14.28 5.24
CA ILE A 140 12.12 14.68 3.82
C ILE A 140 12.34 16.18 3.70
N GLY A 141 11.62 16.99 4.49
CA GLY A 141 11.76 18.47 4.46
C GLY A 141 13.17 18.95 4.77
N ASN A 142 13.86 18.31 5.72
CA ASN A 142 15.25 18.60 6.01
C ASN A 142 16.23 18.10 4.94
N GLY A 143 15.90 16.98 4.26
CA GLY A 143 16.69 16.45 3.15
C GLY A 143 16.67 17.37 1.93
N TRP A 144 15.51 17.83 1.53
CA TRP A 144 15.36 18.75 0.38
C TRP A 144 16.08 20.08 0.61
N LYS A 145 16.03 20.63 1.83
CA LYS A 145 16.79 21.85 2.19
C LYS A 145 18.29 21.63 2.05
N LYS A 146 18.83 20.47 2.41
CA LYS A 146 20.26 20.16 2.26
C LYS A 146 20.66 20.02 0.78
N ILE A 147 19.78 19.47 -0.08
CA ILE A 147 20.08 19.31 -1.51
C ILE A 147 20.03 20.65 -2.26
N LEU A 148 19.14 21.56 -1.84
CA LEU A 148 19.00 22.88 -2.48
C LEU A 148 20.08 23.90 -2.07
N TRP A 149 20.88 23.59 -1.02
CA TRP A 149 21.93 24.49 -0.51
C TRP A 149 23.36 23.93 -0.74
N GLN A 150 23.52 22.89 -1.53
CA GLN A 150 24.80 22.42 -2.09
C GLN A 150 24.89 22.74 -3.58
#